data_7d0ed47e810ad12375e0d096b362fa45
#
_entry.id   7d0ed47e810ad12375e0d096b362fa45
#
_cell.length_a   1.000
_cell.length_b   1.000
_cell.length_c   1.000
_cell.angle_alpha   90.00
_cell.angle_beta   90.00
_cell.angle_gamma   90.00
#
_symmetry.space_group_name_H-M   'P 1'
#
loop_
_entity.id
_entity.type
_entity.pdbx_description
1 polymer ?
#
loop_
_entity_poly.entity_id
_entity_poly.type
_entity_poly.pdbx_seq_one_letter_code
_entity_poly.pdbx_strand_id
1 'polypeptide(L)'
;MIKLKNLERRYPLGKEKFFYVLRDINLEIAEGEFVSVMGPSGAGKSTLLHILGMHDHGWEGEYSLNDTAVHHLKPKERATLRNEQIGFVFQQYHLLDDLTVYENLEIPLSYRRYSKSERAAMVADTLDRFQIVGKKDLYPRQLSGGQQQLVGVARAIIAEPKLLLADEPTGNLHSGQGEEIMELFRKLNDEGVTIVQVTHSEKNASYGKRVIQLRDGWVVNK
;
A
#
# COMPACT_ATOMS: atom_id res chain seq x y z
N MET A 1 6.56 -14.41 -1.36
CA MET A 1 5.44 -13.55 -0.91
C MET A 1 4.42 -13.27 -2.01
N ILE A 2 4.76 -12.51 -3.06
CA ILE A 2 3.88 -12.20 -4.19
C ILE A 2 4.36 -12.94 -5.43
N LYS A 3 3.43 -13.54 -6.19
CA LYS A 3 3.70 -14.14 -7.51
C LYS A 3 2.61 -13.73 -8.49
N LEU A 4 3.01 -13.14 -9.61
CA LEU A 4 2.15 -12.81 -10.74
C LEU A 4 2.63 -13.59 -11.97
N LYS A 5 1.69 -14.18 -12.73
CA LYS A 5 1.96 -14.85 -14.00
C LYS A 5 0.97 -14.39 -15.05
N ASN A 6 1.50 -13.92 -16.18
CA ASN A 6 0.75 -13.47 -17.34
C ASN A 6 -0.41 -12.54 -16.95
N LEU A 7 -0.16 -11.66 -15.95
CA LEU A 7 -1.21 -10.78 -15.45
C LEU A 7 -1.43 -9.63 -16.45
N GLU A 8 -2.67 -9.48 -16.88
CA GLU A 8 -3.12 -8.43 -17.80
C GLU A 8 -4.25 -7.61 -17.19
N ARG A 9 -4.23 -6.31 -17.47
CA ARG A 9 -5.33 -5.41 -17.15
C ARG A 9 -5.70 -4.60 -18.37
N ARG A 10 -6.94 -4.76 -18.85
CA ARG A 10 -7.45 -4.08 -20.03
C ARG A 10 -8.85 -3.50 -19.83
N TYR A 11 -9.15 -2.45 -20.55
CA TYR A 11 -10.46 -1.81 -20.57
C TYR A 11 -11.04 -1.87 -21.98
N PRO A 12 -12.34 -2.18 -22.17
CA PRO A 12 -12.96 -2.20 -23.49
C PRO A 12 -13.06 -0.77 -24.06
N LEU A 13 -12.64 -0.58 -25.32
CA LEU A 13 -12.80 0.65 -26.09
C LEU A 13 -13.91 0.53 -27.15
N GLY A 14 -14.65 -0.57 -27.15
CA GLY A 14 -15.70 -0.90 -28.10
C GLY A 14 -15.89 -2.41 -28.24
N LYS A 15 -16.56 -2.87 -29.30
CA LYS A 15 -16.90 -4.29 -29.44
C LYS A 15 -15.68 -5.24 -29.54
N GLU A 16 -14.56 -4.79 -30.10
CA GLU A 16 -13.36 -5.65 -30.33
C GLU A 16 -12.03 -4.95 -30.01
N LYS A 17 -12.07 -3.72 -29.44
CA LYS A 17 -10.85 -2.96 -29.12
C LYS A 17 -10.67 -2.87 -27.61
N PHE A 18 -9.44 -3.05 -27.17
CA PHE A 18 -9.06 -2.94 -25.75
C PHE A 18 -7.92 -1.94 -25.58
N PHE A 19 -8.00 -1.19 -24.50
CA PHE A 19 -6.87 -0.40 -23.98
C PHE A 19 -6.19 -1.21 -22.88
N TYR A 20 -4.96 -1.62 -23.12
CA TYR A 20 -4.17 -2.38 -22.16
C TYR A 20 -3.41 -1.43 -21.25
N VAL A 21 -3.64 -1.56 -19.95
CA VAL A 21 -2.92 -0.83 -18.90
C VAL A 21 -1.74 -1.65 -18.38
N LEU A 22 -1.92 -2.97 -18.23
CA LEU A 22 -0.86 -3.92 -17.90
C LEU A 22 -0.89 -5.07 -18.90
N ARG A 23 0.30 -5.54 -19.27
CA ARG A 23 0.49 -6.54 -20.33
C ARG A 23 1.48 -7.59 -19.87
N ASP A 24 1.03 -8.84 -19.78
CA ASP A 24 1.88 -10.00 -19.51
C ASP A 24 2.86 -9.76 -18.31
N ILE A 25 2.34 -9.26 -17.20
CA ILE A 25 3.16 -9.02 -16.02
C ILE A 25 3.51 -10.36 -15.37
N ASN A 26 4.80 -10.66 -15.39
CA ASN A 26 5.41 -11.80 -14.71
C ASN A 26 6.37 -11.26 -13.66
N LEU A 27 6.02 -11.40 -12.37
CA LEU A 27 6.74 -10.77 -11.27
C LEU A 27 6.69 -11.64 -10.01
N GLU A 28 7.85 -11.78 -9.36
CA GLU A 28 7.94 -12.36 -8.02
C GLU A 28 8.56 -11.35 -7.06
N ILE A 29 7.99 -11.25 -5.85
CA ILE A 29 8.51 -10.44 -4.74
C ILE A 29 8.62 -11.35 -3.53
N ALA A 30 9.82 -11.43 -2.94
CA ALA A 30 10.10 -12.25 -1.77
C ALA A 30 9.53 -11.61 -0.49
N GLU A 31 9.38 -12.42 0.57
CA GLU A 31 9.04 -11.91 1.90
C GLU A 31 10.21 -11.07 2.44
N GLY A 32 9.90 -9.94 3.10
CA GLY A 32 10.89 -8.99 3.61
C GLY A 32 11.61 -8.17 2.52
N GLU A 33 11.21 -8.27 1.26
CA GLU A 33 11.79 -7.47 0.19
C GLU A 33 11.20 -6.05 0.18
N PHE A 34 12.05 -5.04 -0.04
CA PHE A 34 11.60 -3.68 -0.33
C PHE A 34 11.81 -3.39 -1.82
N VAL A 35 10.71 -3.26 -2.55
CA VAL A 35 10.69 -3.07 -4.00
C VAL A 35 10.12 -1.71 -4.35
N SER A 36 10.78 -1.00 -5.27
CA SER A 36 10.29 0.25 -5.83
C SER A 36 9.84 0.03 -7.27
N VAL A 37 8.62 0.42 -7.60
CA VAL A 37 8.09 0.40 -8.98
C VAL A 37 8.19 1.80 -9.56
N MET A 38 8.94 1.95 -10.62
CA MET A 38 9.17 3.21 -11.33
C MET A 38 8.66 3.16 -12.76
N GLY A 39 8.50 4.32 -13.38
CA GLY A 39 8.12 4.46 -14.78
C GLY A 39 7.40 5.78 -15.05
N PRO A 40 7.17 6.15 -16.31
CA PRO A 40 6.49 7.38 -16.66
C PRO A 40 5.03 7.41 -16.18
N SER A 41 4.41 8.59 -16.20
CA SER A 41 2.97 8.72 -15.94
C SER A 41 2.19 7.88 -16.97
N GLY A 42 1.13 7.20 -16.50
CA GLY A 42 0.32 6.31 -17.36
C GLY A 42 0.93 4.93 -17.62
N ALA A 43 2.12 4.59 -17.11
CA ALA A 43 2.75 3.29 -17.32
C ALA A 43 2.01 2.10 -16.67
N GLY A 44 1.01 2.35 -15.81
CA GLY A 44 0.24 1.31 -15.11
C GLY A 44 0.67 1.05 -13.66
N LYS A 45 1.56 1.86 -13.08
CA LYS A 45 2.13 1.66 -11.73
C LYS A 45 1.06 1.56 -10.63
N SER A 46 0.19 2.58 -10.52
CA SER A 46 -0.89 2.58 -9.51
C SER A 46 -1.90 1.47 -9.78
N THR A 47 -2.15 1.12 -11.06
CA THR A 47 -3.00 -0.02 -11.40
C THR A 47 -2.42 -1.33 -10.90
N LEU A 48 -1.11 -1.55 -11.08
CA LEU A 48 -0.41 -2.72 -10.54
C LEU A 48 -0.54 -2.75 -9.01
N LEU A 49 -0.30 -1.61 -8.36
CA LEU A 49 -0.40 -1.52 -6.90
C LEU A 49 -1.83 -1.80 -6.40
N HIS A 50 -2.87 -1.30 -7.09
CA HIS A 50 -4.27 -1.56 -6.76
C HIS A 50 -4.65 -3.03 -6.96
N ILE A 51 -4.08 -3.71 -7.95
CA ILE A 51 -4.26 -5.16 -8.14
C ILE A 51 -3.60 -5.93 -6.99
N LEU A 52 -2.35 -5.59 -6.65
CA LEU A 52 -1.64 -6.19 -5.50
C LEU A 52 -2.41 -5.96 -4.19
N GLY A 53 -3.02 -4.78 -4.02
CA GLY A 53 -3.88 -4.43 -2.89
C GLY A 53 -5.28 -5.02 -2.95
N MET A 54 -5.62 -5.80 -3.98
CA MET A 54 -6.97 -6.37 -4.18
C MET A 54 -8.08 -5.32 -4.22
N HIS A 55 -7.78 -4.11 -4.70
CA HIS A 55 -8.75 -3.05 -4.95
C HIS A 55 -9.31 -3.10 -6.37
N ASP A 56 -8.52 -3.55 -7.35
CA ASP A 56 -8.96 -3.81 -8.73
C ASP A 56 -9.17 -5.32 -8.94
N HIS A 57 -10.26 -5.69 -9.63
CA HIS A 57 -10.67 -7.08 -9.85
C HIS A 57 -10.84 -7.45 -11.35
N GLY A 58 -10.66 -6.48 -12.24
CA GLY A 58 -10.90 -6.65 -13.68
C GLY A 58 -9.67 -7.11 -14.47
N TRP A 59 -8.76 -7.86 -13.86
CA TRP A 59 -7.55 -8.39 -14.48
C TRP A 59 -7.69 -9.88 -14.82
N GLU A 60 -6.83 -10.37 -15.74
CA GLU A 60 -6.69 -11.76 -16.14
C GLU A 60 -5.28 -12.26 -15.77
N GLY A 61 -5.07 -13.57 -15.74
CA GLY A 61 -3.80 -14.20 -15.33
C GLY A 61 -3.84 -14.76 -13.91
N GLU A 62 -2.67 -15.01 -13.31
CA GLU A 62 -2.55 -15.58 -11.97
C GLU A 62 -1.93 -14.57 -11.00
N TYR A 63 -2.51 -14.47 -9.81
CA TYR A 63 -1.96 -13.75 -8.67
C TYR A 63 -2.02 -14.63 -7.43
N SER A 64 -0.89 -14.84 -6.77
CA SER A 64 -0.79 -15.50 -5.47
C SER A 64 -0.13 -14.60 -4.44
N LEU A 65 -0.70 -14.57 -3.22
CA LEU A 65 -0.14 -13.89 -2.05
C LEU A 65 0.03 -14.94 -0.94
N ASN A 66 1.26 -15.14 -0.46
CA ASN A 66 1.58 -16.17 0.55
C ASN A 66 0.95 -17.53 0.23
N ASP A 67 1.19 -18.03 -0.99
CA ASP A 67 0.65 -19.28 -1.54
C ASP A 67 -0.89 -19.34 -1.67
N THR A 68 -1.60 -18.29 -1.32
CA THR A 68 -3.04 -18.16 -1.55
C THR A 68 -3.31 -17.65 -2.96
N ALA A 69 -3.99 -18.46 -3.78
CA ALA A 69 -4.38 -18.11 -5.16
C ALA A 69 -5.50 -17.06 -5.16
N VAL A 70 -5.14 -15.77 -5.23
CA VAL A 70 -6.06 -14.62 -5.15
C VAL A 70 -7.08 -14.62 -6.29
N HIS A 71 -6.68 -15.09 -7.48
CA HIS A 71 -7.54 -15.17 -8.67
C HIS A 71 -8.73 -16.13 -8.50
N HIS A 72 -8.67 -17.04 -7.53
CA HIS A 72 -9.78 -17.96 -7.22
C HIS A 72 -10.69 -17.49 -6.09
N LEU A 73 -10.29 -16.43 -5.35
CA LEU A 73 -11.04 -15.96 -4.20
C LEU A 73 -12.29 -15.18 -4.59
N LYS A 74 -13.36 -15.38 -3.83
CA LYS A 74 -14.58 -14.57 -3.90
C LYS A 74 -14.34 -13.17 -3.31
N PRO A 75 -15.17 -12.16 -3.64
CA PRO A 75 -14.99 -10.79 -3.14
C PRO A 75 -14.84 -10.67 -1.62
N LYS A 76 -15.64 -11.44 -0.85
CA LYS A 76 -15.56 -11.44 0.62
C LYS A 76 -14.23 -12.02 1.13
N GLU A 77 -13.76 -13.10 0.51
CA GLU A 77 -12.49 -13.75 0.89
C GLU A 77 -11.30 -12.83 0.59
N ARG A 78 -11.32 -12.14 -0.57
CA ARG A 78 -10.31 -11.11 -0.91
C ARG A 78 -10.32 -9.96 0.10
N ALA A 79 -11.50 -9.47 0.52
CA ALA A 79 -11.60 -8.40 1.51
C ALA A 79 -11.02 -8.84 2.86
N THR A 80 -11.26 -10.08 3.29
CA THR A 80 -10.68 -10.65 4.51
C THR A 80 -9.15 -10.75 4.39
N LEU A 81 -8.65 -11.37 3.30
CA LEU A 81 -7.22 -11.52 3.06
C LEU A 81 -6.49 -10.16 3.00
N ARG A 82 -7.08 -9.18 2.30
CA ARG A 82 -6.57 -7.80 2.25
C ARG A 82 -6.44 -7.21 3.64
N ASN A 83 -7.51 -7.25 4.43
CA ASN A 83 -7.50 -6.69 5.78
C ASN A 83 -6.48 -7.38 6.71
N GLU A 84 -6.24 -8.68 6.54
CA GLU A 84 -5.32 -9.45 7.35
C GLU A 84 -3.85 -9.29 6.96
N GLN A 85 -3.56 -9.10 5.67
CA GLN A 85 -2.20 -9.20 5.15
C GLN A 85 -1.63 -7.89 4.62
N ILE A 86 -2.48 -6.90 4.27
CA ILE A 86 -2.07 -5.73 3.50
C ILE A 86 -2.37 -4.44 4.24
N GLY A 87 -1.34 -3.59 4.40
CA GLY A 87 -1.48 -2.16 4.69
C GLY A 87 -1.35 -1.35 3.40
N PHE A 88 -2.12 -0.28 3.27
CA PHE A 88 -2.05 0.59 2.10
C PHE A 88 -1.84 2.05 2.50
N VAL A 89 -0.80 2.67 1.94
CA VAL A 89 -0.46 4.09 2.12
C VAL A 89 -0.71 4.82 0.81
N PHE A 90 -1.57 5.82 0.84
CA PHE A 90 -1.98 6.61 -0.32
C PHE A 90 -1.24 7.95 -0.37
N GLN A 91 -1.09 8.51 -1.57
CA GLN A 91 -0.53 9.84 -1.77
C GLN A 91 -1.38 10.94 -1.12
N GLN A 92 -2.72 10.81 -1.14
CA GLN A 92 -3.67 11.78 -0.60
C GLN A 92 -4.16 11.41 0.81
N TYR A 93 -3.35 10.71 1.60
CA TYR A 93 -3.59 10.30 2.99
C TYR A 93 -4.85 9.44 3.20
N HIS A 94 -5.98 9.75 2.56
CA HIS A 94 -7.29 9.12 2.66
C HIS A 94 -7.73 8.89 4.12
N LEU A 95 -7.46 9.87 4.98
CA LEU A 95 -8.04 9.90 6.33
C LEU A 95 -9.53 10.26 6.22
N LEU A 96 -10.33 9.75 7.14
CA LEU A 96 -11.74 10.13 7.22
C LEU A 96 -11.82 11.43 8.02
N ASP A 97 -12.25 12.51 7.36
CA ASP A 97 -12.23 13.88 7.89
C ASP A 97 -13.15 14.10 9.10
N ASP A 98 -14.20 13.29 9.21
CA ASP A 98 -15.19 13.34 10.29
C ASP A 98 -14.78 12.45 11.50
N LEU A 99 -13.64 11.80 11.43
CA LEU A 99 -13.07 10.97 12.49
C LEU A 99 -11.78 11.58 13.03
N THR A 100 -11.57 11.45 14.33
CA THR A 100 -10.32 11.81 15.00
C THR A 100 -9.16 10.92 14.55
N VAL A 101 -7.92 11.29 14.90
CA VAL A 101 -6.73 10.44 14.69
C VAL A 101 -6.93 9.07 15.33
N TYR A 102 -7.42 9.04 16.58
CA TYR A 102 -7.70 7.79 17.30
C TYR A 102 -8.67 6.90 16.51
N GLU A 103 -9.79 7.45 16.09
CA GLU A 103 -10.82 6.72 15.33
C GLU A 103 -10.33 6.26 13.96
N ASN A 104 -9.55 7.08 13.25
CA ASN A 104 -8.90 6.68 11.99
C ASN A 104 -7.98 5.47 12.19
N LEU A 105 -7.22 5.42 13.29
CA LEU A 105 -6.35 4.29 13.61
C LEU A 105 -7.14 3.04 14.02
N GLU A 106 -8.31 3.20 14.66
CA GLU A 106 -9.15 2.07 15.09
C GLU A 106 -9.84 1.34 13.89
N ILE A 107 -10.07 2.04 12.75
CA ILE A 107 -10.80 1.48 11.59
C ILE A 107 -10.31 0.09 11.17
N PRO A 108 -9.02 -0.14 10.87
CA PRO A 108 -8.55 -1.45 10.41
C PRO A 108 -8.80 -2.56 11.43
N LEU A 109 -8.75 -2.22 12.71
CA LEU A 109 -8.96 -3.16 13.83
C LEU A 109 -10.43 -3.54 13.99
N SER A 110 -11.37 -2.65 13.60
CA SER A 110 -12.81 -2.91 13.71
C SER A 110 -13.29 -4.05 12.81
N TYR A 111 -12.55 -4.38 11.75
CA TYR A 111 -12.84 -5.50 10.85
C TYR A 111 -12.27 -6.83 11.35
N ARG A 112 -11.55 -6.84 12.48
CA ARG A 112 -10.94 -8.02 13.09
C ARG A 112 -11.64 -8.41 14.39
N ARG A 113 -11.36 -9.61 14.90
CA ARG A 113 -11.98 -10.15 16.11
C ARG A 113 -11.27 -9.66 17.39
N TYR A 114 -10.97 -8.35 17.47
CA TYR A 114 -10.42 -7.75 18.68
C TYR A 114 -11.54 -7.22 19.58
N SER A 115 -11.43 -7.41 20.89
CA SER A 115 -12.26 -6.73 21.88
C SER A 115 -12.02 -5.22 21.87
N LYS A 116 -12.92 -4.45 22.46
CA LYS A 116 -12.76 -2.99 22.59
C LYS A 116 -11.48 -2.61 23.34
N SER A 117 -11.13 -3.37 24.38
CA SER A 117 -9.92 -3.13 25.17
C SER A 117 -8.64 -3.42 24.39
N GLU A 118 -8.60 -4.50 23.60
CA GLU A 118 -7.46 -4.82 22.73
C GLU A 118 -7.26 -3.74 21.67
N ARG A 119 -8.33 -3.31 20.99
CA ARG A 119 -8.24 -2.21 20.02
C ARG A 119 -7.71 -0.93 20.65
N ALA A 120 -8.21 -0.56 21.84
CA ALA A 120 -7.74 0.62 22.53
C ALA A 120 -6.26 0.55 22.91
N ALA A 121 -5.77 -0.62 23.35
CA ALA A 121 -4.35 -0.83 23.63
C ALA A 121 -3.51 -0.71 22.36
N MET A 122 -3.89 -1.36 21.26
CA MET A 122 -3.18 -1.29 19.99
C MET A 122 -3.12 0.14 19.42
N VAL A 123 -4.21 0.91 19.57
CA VAL A 123 -4.21 2.34 19.17
C VAL A 123 -3.27 3.14 20.05
N ALA A 124 -3.27 2.93 21.36
CA ALA A 124 -2.37 3.63 22.30
C ALA A 124 -0.90 3.34 21.98
N ASP A 125 -0.54 2.07 21.79
CA ASP A 125 0.82 1.65 21.44
C ASP A 125 1.26 2.26 20.09
N THR A 126 0.35 2.29 19.11
CA THR A 126 0.64 2.91 17.80
C THR A 126 0.84 4.42 17.90
N LEU A 127 0.00 5.11 18.66
CA LEU A 127 0.15 6.55 18.93
C LEU A 127 1.50 6.87 19.57
N ASP A 128 1.94 6.06 20.51
CA ASP A 128 3.24 6.22 21.19
C ASP A 128 4.39 5.92 20.22
N ARG A 129 4.36 4.78 19.54
CA ARG A 129 5.37 4.39 18.53
C ARG A 129 5.61 5.46 17.48
N PHE A 130 4.54 6.15 17.03
CA PHE A 130 4.60 7.21 16.03
C PHE A 130 4.77 8.61 16.64
N GLN A 131 4.86 8.73 17.96
CA GLN A 131 4.99 9.99 18.71
C GLN A 131 3.87 11.00 18.39
N ILE A 132 2.66 10.51 18.24
CA ILE A 132 1.45 11.31 17.95
C ILE A 132 0.37 11.24 19.04
N VAL A 133 0.72 10.81 20.25
CA VAL A 133 -0.22 10.72 21.40
C VAL A 133 -0.97 12.04 21.62
N GLY A 134 -0.27 13.18 21.57
CA GLY A 134 -0.88 14.51 21.75
C GLY A 134 -1.83 14.94 20.63
N LYS A 135 -1.99 14.13 19.58
CA LYS A 135 -2.85 14.44 18.43
C LYS A 135 -4.06 13.51 18.34
N LYS A 136 -4.23 12.58 19.27
CA LYS A 136 -5.24 11.51 19.21
C LYS A 136 -6.68 12.02 19.03
N ASP A 137 -7.01 13.17 19.63
CA ASP A 137 -8.33 13.76 19.61
C ASP A 137 -8.50 14.82 18.51
N LEU A 138 -7.46 15.07 17.68
CA LEU A 138 -7.51 16.00 16.55
C LEU A 138 -8.13 15.34 15.32
N TYR A 139 -8.77 16.15 14.50
CA TYR A 139 -9.29 15.77 13.19
C TYR A 139 -8.23 15.98 12.10
N PRO A 140 -8.29 15.26 10.95
CA PRO A 140 -7.33 15.41 9.86
C PRO A 140 -7.08 16.86 9.43
N ARG A 141 -8.13 17.68 9.33
CA ARG A 141 -8.03 19.11 8.95
C ARG A 141 -7.21 19.98 9.92
N GLN A 142 -6.95 19.50 11.12
CA GLN A 142 -6.14 20.18 12.14
C GLN A 142 -4.65 19.77 12.11
N LEU A 143 -4.29 18.86 11.19
CA LEU A 143 -2.95 18.33 11.02
C LEU A 143 -2.28 18.91 9.78
N SER A 144 -0.95 19.08 9.83
CA SER A 144 -0.15 19.35 8.63
C SER A 144 -0.16 18.14 7.70
N GLY A 145 0.19 18.33 6.41
CA GLY A 145 0.26 17.25 5.43
C GLY A 145 1.17 16.09 5.88
N GLY A 146 2.36 16.40 6.42
CA GLY A 146 3.27 15.38 6.95
C GLY A 146 2.68 14.62 8.15
N GLN A 147 1.94 15.31 9.02
CA GLN A 147 1.25 14.67 10.14
C GLN A 147 0.10 13.77 9.66
N GLN A 148 -0.66 14.19 8.64
CA GLN A 148 -1.69 13.38 8.03
C GLN A 148 -1.10 12.13 7.39
N GLN A 149 0.03 12.25 6.69
CA GLN A 149 0.73 11.11 6.10
C GLN A 149 1.22 10.15 7.17
N LEU A 150 1.78 10.67 8.25
CA LEU A 150 2.24 9.85 9.38
C LEU A 150 1.08 9.06 10.00
N VAL A 151 -0.09 9.68 10.19
CA VAL A 151 -1.32 8.99 10.63
C VAL A 151 -1.76 7.94 9.60
N GLY A 152 -1.68 8.26 8.30
CA GLY A 152 -1.98 7.33 7.21
C GLY A 152 -1.08 6.08 7.23
N VAL A 153 0.22 6.26 7.46
CA VAL A 153 1.17 5.14 7.63
C VAL A 153 0.87 4.36 8.90
N ALA A 154 0.65 5.04 10.03
CA ALA A 154 0.29 4.41 11.30
C ALA A 154 -0.98 3.56 11.15
N ARG A 155 -2.01 4.07 10.48
CA ARG A 155 -3.25 3.34 10.17
C ARG A 155 -2.99 2.12 9.29
N ALA A 156 -2.09 2.23 8.32
CA ALA A 156 -1.78 1.12 7.42
C ALA A 156 -1.09 -0.05 8.13
N ILE A 157 -0.32 0.22 9.19
CA ILE A 157 0.47 -0.82 9.89
C ILE A 157 -0.09 -1.27 11.23
N ILE A 158 -1.08 -0.58 11.79
CA ILE A 158 -1.63 -0.89 13.14
C ILE A 158 -2.12 -2.34 13.27
N ALA A 159 -2.58 -2.91 12.16
CA ALA A 159 -3.05 -4.29 12.10
C ALA A 159 -1.92 -5.30 11.78
N GLU A 160 -0.65 -4.89 11.88
CA GLU A 160 0.54 -5.71 11.65
C GLU A 160 0.50 -6.46 10.30
N PRO A 161 0.36 -5.75 9.17
CA PRO A 161 0.31 -6.40 7.87
C PRO A 161 1.69 -6.96 7.51
N LYS A 162 1.70 -8.04 6.73
CA LYS A 162 2.94 -8.60 6.16
C LYS A 162 3.41 -7.86 4.91
N LEU A 163 2.50 -7.16 4.24
CA LEU A 163 2.75 -6.41 3.02
C LEU A 163 2.27 -4.97 3.18
N LEU A 164 3.16 -4.01 2.96
CA LEU A 164 2.85 -2.59 2.87
C LEU A 164 2.92 -2.14 1.40
N LEU A 165 1.84 -1.64 0.88
CA LEU A 165 1.75 -1.05 -0.44
C LEU A 165 1.68 0.48 -0.31
N ALA A 166 2.50 1.20 -1.07
CA ALA A 166 2.56 2.65 -1.00
C ALA A 166 2.52 3.29 -2.39
N ASP A 167 1.51 4.12 -2.63
CA ASP A 167 1.36 4.87 -3.88
C ASP A 167 1.83 6.31 -3.67
N GLU A 168 3.00 6.66 -4.21
CA GLU A 168 3.64 7.98 -4.10
C GLU A 168 3.62 8.55 -2.65
N PRO A 169 4.14 7.80 -1.65
CA PRO A 169 3.91 8.08 -0.22
C PRO A 169 4.44 9.43 0.26
N THR A 170 5.27 10.09 -0.55
CA THR A 170 5.90 11.39 -0.23
C THR A 170 5.55 12.48 -1.23
N GLY A 171 4.70 12.19 -2.22
CA GLY A 171 4.42 13.09 -3.34
C GLY A 171 3.84 14.46 -2.96
N ASN A 172 3.18 14.56 -1.82
CA ASN A 172 2.56 15.79 -1.31
C ASN A 172 3.31 16.38 -0.09
N LEU A 173 4.53 15.93 0.17
CA LEU A 173 5.32 16.35 1.34
C LEU A 173 6.51 17.21 0.95
N HIS A 174 6.92 18.12 1.86
CA HIS A 174 8.20 18.77 1.76
C HIS A 174 9.35 17.76 1.95
N SER A 175 10.50 18.02 1.37
CA SER A 175 11.64 17.09 1.31
C SER A 175 12.02 16.45 2.66
N GLY A 176 12.09 17.25 3.73
CA GLY A 176 12.44 16.74 5.07
C GLY A 176 11.38 15.75 5.61
N GLN A 177 10.10 16.08 5.48
CA GLN A 177 9.03 15.19 5.89
C GLN A 177 8.97 13.91 5.04
N GLY A 178 9.28 14.03 3.74
CA GLY A 178 9.40 12.87 2.85
C GLY A 178 10.49 11.91 3.28
N GLU A 179 11.66 12.44 3.70
CA GLU A 179 12.75 11.62 4.24
C GLU A 179 12.35 10.88 5.52
N GLU A 180 11.65 11.56 6.44
CA GLU A 180 11.15 10.90 7.67
C GLU A 180 10.24 9.72 7.38
N ILE A 181 9.33 9.84 6.39
CA ILE A 181 8.47 8.73 5.96
C ILE A 181 9.28 7.59 5.32
N MET A 182 10.27 7.91 4.49
CA MET A 182 11.10 6.89 3.87
C MET A 182 11.99 6.15 4.87
N GLU A 183 12.54 6.86 5.87
CA GLU A 183 13.27 6.25 6.98
C GLU A 183 12.37 5.35 7.83
N LEU A 184 11.11 5.75 8.04
CA LEU A 184 10.12 4.89 8.70
C LEU A 184 9.87 3.62 7.89
N PHE A 185 9.71 3.71 6.57
CA PHE A 185 9.56 2.53 5.70
C PHE A 185 10.76 1.60 5.78
N ARG A 186 11.99 2.15 5.81
CA ARG A 186 13.20 1.36 6.00
C ARG A 186 13.16 0.59 7.31
N LYS A 187 12.81 1.24 8.43
CA LYS A 187 12.68 0.58 9.74
C LYS A 187 11.64 -0.54 9.73
N LEU A 188 10.46 -0.29 9.12
CA LEU A 188 9.43 -1.33 8.97
C LEU A 188 9.92 -2.52 8.14
N ASN A 189 10.70 -2.26 7.09
CA ASN A 189 11.30 -3.35 6.29
C ASN A 189 12.36 -4.12 7.07
N ASP A 190 13.20 -3.44 7.88
CA ASP A 190 14.18 -4.07 8.76
C ASP A 190 13.49 -4.94 9.85
N GLU A 191 12.26 -4.62 10.23
CA GLU A 191 11.39 -5.42 11.11
C GLU A 191 10.71 -6.59 10.38
N GLY A 192 10.95 -6.76 9.06
CA GLY A 192 10.47 -7.90 8.25
C GLY A 192 9.24 -7.61 7.41
N VAL A 193 8.68 -6.40 7.40
CA VAL A 193 7.55 -6.04 6.55
C VAL A 193 8.01 -5.98 5.09
N THR A 194 7.31 -6.69 4.20
CA THR A 194 7.51 -6.57 2.75
C THR A 194 6.93 -5.25 2.27
N ILE A 195 7.68 -4.48 1.47
CA ILE A 195 7.23 -3.17 0.99
C ILE A 195 7.27 -3.12 -0.52
N VAL A 196 6.16 -2.67 -1.13
CA VAL A 196 6.10 -2.31 -2.55
C VAL A 196 5.64 -0.87 -2.65
N GLN A 197 6.54 0.01 -3.08
CA GLN A 197 6.20 1.41 -3.32
C GLN A 197 6.16 1.74 -4.81
N VAL A 198 5.27 2.62 -5.19
CA VAL A 198 5.30 3.31 -6.48
C VAL A 198 5.88 4.70 -6.25
N THR A 199 6.86 5.09 -7.05
CA THR A 199 7.42 6.44 -7.00
C THR A 199 8.01 6.86 -8.34
N HIS A 200 8.03 8.17 -8.60
CA HIS A 200 8.77 8.78 -9.72
C HIS A 200 10.11 9.40 -9.26
N SER A 201 10.38 9.43 -7.94
CA SER A 201 11.61 9.95 -7.36
C SER A 201 12.68 8.87 -7.31
N GLU A 202 13.83 9.08 -7.98
CA GLU A 202 14.99 8.19 -7.91
C GLU A 202 15.53 8.08 -6.49
N LYS A 203 15.53 9.21 -5.73
CA LYS A 203 15.93 9.24 -4.32
C LYS A 203 15.06 8.31 -3.48
N ASN A 204 13.74 8.36 -3.65
CA ASN A 204 12.84 7.48 -2.89
C ASN A 204 12.93 6.03 -3.36
N ALA A 205 13.16 5.82 -4.66
CA ALA A 205 13.33 4.48 -5.20
C ALA A 205 14.57 3.78 -4.63
N SER A 206 15.64 4.53 -4.30
CA SER A 206 16.88 3.98 -3.73
C SER A 206 16.75 3.42 -2.31
N TYR A 207 15.64 3.65 -1.61
CA TYR A 207 15.33 2.95 -0.36
C TYR A 207 14.96 1.48 -0.59
N GLY A 208 14.40 1.16 -1.76
CA GLY A 208 14.16 -0.23 -2.18
C GLY A 208 15.45 -0.93 -2.60
N LYS A 209 15.57 -2.22 -2.28
CA LYS A 209 16.69 -3.06 -2.69
C LYS A 209 16.64 -3.42 -4.17
N ARG A 210 15.45 -3.34 -4.78
CA ARG A 210 15.21 -3.63 -6.19
C ARG A 210 14.24 -2.59 -6.79
N VAL A 211 14.56 -2.14 -8.01
CA VAL A 211 13.72 -1.24 -8.78
C VAL A 211 13.13 -2.00 -9.96
N ILE A 212 11.80 -2.03 -10.04
CA ILE A 212 11.05 -2.56 -11.19
C ILE A 212 10.68 -1.39 -12.07
N GLN A 213 11.11 -1.43 -13.33
CA GLN A 213 10.74 -0.43 -14.32
C GLN A 213 9.49 -0.89 -15.10
N LEU A 214 8.44 -0.07 -15.05
CA LEU A 214 7.21 -0.28 -15.80
C LEU A 214 7.11 0.74 -16.94
N ARG A 215 6.91 0.27 -18.17
CA ARG A 215 6.77 1.12 -19.34
C ARG A 215 5.69 0.57 -20.27
N ASP A 216 4.70 1.42 -20.62
CA ASP A 216 3.59 1.07 -21.52
C ASP A 216 2.87 -0.25 -21.15
N GLY A 217 2.76 -0.48 -19.84
CA GLY A 217 2.13 -1.68 -19.28
C GLY A 217 3.04 -2.91 -19.18
N TRP A 218 4.32 -2.83 -19.56
CA TRP A 218 5.28 -3.92 -19.47
C TRP A 218 6.32 -3.72 -18.37
N VAL A 219 6.74 -4.82 -17.74
CA VAL A 219 7.97 -4.81 -16.94
C VAL A 219 9.17 -4.92 -17.87
N VAL A 220 10.00 -3.87 -17.90
CA VAL A 220 11.13 -3.78 -18.87
C VAL A 220 12.47 -4.22 -18.27
N ASN A 221 12.61 -4.31 -16.94
CA ASN A 221 13.74 -4.95 -16.25
C ASN A 221 13.21 -5.79 -15.09
N LYS A 222 13.70 -6.99 -14.99
CA LYS A 222 13.33 -7.96 -13.95
C LYS A 222 14.38 -7.98 -12.86
#